data_4094be654e675f76930dd4153acaaa0a
#
_entry.id   4094be654e675f76930dd4153acaaa0a
#
_cell.length_a   1.000
_cell.length_b   1.000
_cell.length_c   1.000
_cell.angle_alpha   90.00
_cell.angle_beta   90.00
_cell.angle_gamma   90.00
#
_symmetry.space_group_name_H-M   'P 1'
#
loop_
_entity.id
_entity.type
_entity.pdbx_description
1 polymer ?
#
loop_
_entity_poly.entity_id
_entity_poly.type
_entity_poly.pdbx_seq_one_letter_code
_entity_poly.pdbx_strand_id
1 'polypeptide(L)'
;MDVLLTLIGAALIVAGLRDMFHALLHPRSQGTLTDLVLTGAWRLSRATGHALGGTVGPAAMVAVILMWVLLQVAGWALVYLPHLPDGFSYSPGVDPSDYTRPAEAVYASLVGLATLGLGDVVPTHPILRLLVPLEALTGFALLTAALTWFAQIHPPLSRRRALAAELHGLAAARWHEGLDERDPAAVSRVLDDVTGQVLRVGVDLTQHSETYNFRESDPALALSAQLPYALELRGAARASASPDVRVSGERLAGALERLREALISGFTVDGDSVEEAVASYAADHGRAPRPA
;
A
#
# COMPACT_ATOMS: atom_id res chain seq x y z
N MET A 1 6.78 34.23 18.54
CA MET A 1 7.43 32.95 18.18
C MET A 1 6.54 31.79 18.61
N ASP A 2 5.98 31.82 19.77
CA ASP A 2 5.19 30.72 20.38
C ASP A 2 3.92 30.35 19.60
N VAL A 3 3.15 31.35 19.18
CA VAL A 3 1.95 31.14 18.35
C VAL A 3 2.32 30.48 17.01
N LEU A 4 3.45 30.87 16.41
CA LEU A 4 3.90 30.29 15.14
C LEU A 4 4.26 28.80 15.30
N LEU A 5 4.96 28.44 16.38
CA LEU A 5 5.32 27.03 16.67
C LEU A 5 4.05 26.19 16.88
N THR A 6 3.10 26.70 17.64
CA THR A 6 1.80 26.04 17.87
C THR A 6 1.03 25.85 16.56
N LEU A 7 1.00 26.85 15.67
CA LEU A 7 0.32 26.75 14.37
C LEU A 7 1.01 25.74 13.44
N ILE A 8 2.34 25.73 13.39
CA ILE A 8 3.10 24.73 12.62
C ILE A 8 2.83 23.33 13.18
N GLY A 9 2.85 23.18 14.51
CA GLY A 9 2.55 21.92 15.17
C GLY A 9 1.14 21.40 14.81
N ALA A 10 0.13 22.27 14.93
CA ALA A 10 -1.24 21.94 14.55
C ALA A 10 -1.35 21.55 13.05
N ALA A 11 -0.63 22.24 12.16
CA ALA A 11 -0.61 21.92 10.73
C ALA A 11 0.00 20.54 10.47
N LEU A 12 1.08 20.16 11.16
CA LEU A 12 1.69 18.82 11.06
C LEU A 12 0.75 17.72 11.57
N ILE A 13 0.08 17.93 12.69
CA ILE A 13 -0.91 17.01 13.25
C ILE A 13 -2.03 16.78 12.23
N VAL A 14 -2.63 17.85 11.71
CA VAL A 14 -3.71 17.78 10.74
C VAL A 14 -3.24 17.12 9.42
N ALA A 15 -2.04 17.45 8.95
CA ALA A 15 -1.47 16.85 7.76
C ALA A 15 -1.31 15.32 7.91
N GLY A 16 -0.76 14.86 9.05
CA GLY A 16 -0.60 13.44 9.34
C GLY A 16 -1.94 12.70 9.44
N LEU A 17 -2.90 13.28 10.18
CA LEU A 17 -4.25 12.69 10.31
C LEU A 17 -5.00 12.66 8.98
N ARG A 18 -4.88 13.71 8.16
CA ARG A 18 -5.48 13.76 6.83
C ARG A 18 -4.88 12.69 5.91
N ASP A 19 -3.55 12.56 5.91
CA ASP A 19 -2.86 11.56 5.07
C ASP A 19 -3.27 10.15 5.46
N MET A 20 -3.31 9.85 6.76
CA MET A 20 -3.80 8.58 7.30
C MET A 20 -5.26 8.30 6.91
N PHE A 21 -6.15 9.32 7.02
CA PHE A 21 -7.55 9.19 6.61
C PHE A 21 -7.67 8.85 5.11
N HIS A 22 -6.91 9.53 4.24
CA HIS A 22 -6.93 9.25 2.80
C HIS A 22 -6.37 7.87 2.47
N ALA A 23 -5.28 7.47 3.10
CA ALA A 23 -4.66 6.16 2.88
C ALA A 23 -5.58 4.98 3.26
N LEU A 24 -6.47 5.16 4.26
CA LEU A 24 -7.29 4.08 4.79
C LEU A 24 -8.74 4.07 4.30
N LEU A 25 -9.32 5.23 4.07
CA LEU A 25 -10.77 5.37 3.87
C LEU A 25 -11.15 5.89 2.48
N HIS A 26 -10.20 6.39 1.70
CA HIS A 26 -10.52 6.92 0.37
C HIS A 26 -10.30 5.86 -0.72
N PRO A 27 -11.34 5.46 -1.47
CA PRO A 27 -11.29 4.29 -2.37
C PRO A 27 -10.37 4.43 -3.60
N ARG A 28 -9.80 5.59 -3.86
CA ARG A 28 -8.99 5.87 -5.07
C ARG A 28 -7.81 6.80 -4.86
N SER A 29 -7.53 7.24 -3.65
CA SER A 29 -6.40 8.13 -3.43
C SER A 29 -5.61 7.68 -2.20
N GLN A 30 -4.36 7.45 -2.40
CA GLN A 30 -3.39 7.40 -1.31
C GLN A 30 -3.25 8.81 -0.73
N GLY A 31 -2.89 8.92 0.54
CA GLY A 31 -2.42 10.19 1.09
C GLY A 31 -1.19 10.67 0.30
N THR A 32 -1.07 11.96 0.07
CA THR A 32 0.04 12.54 -0.70
C THR A 32 1.42 12.17 -0.15
N LEU A 33 1.54 12.09 1.18
CA LEU A 33 2.79 11.71 1.85
C LEU A 33 3.01 10.20 1.79
N THR A 34 1.96 9.43 1.96
CA THR A 34 1.97 7.96 1.79
C THR A 34 2.46 7.60 0.38
N ASP A 35 1.89 8.22 -0.66
CA ASP A 35 2.29 7.98 -2.05
C ASP A 35 3.75 8.36 -2.31
N LEU A 36 4.23 9.47 -1.75
CA LEU A 36 5.62 9.88 -1.85
C LEU A 36 6.57 8.83 -1.26
N VAL A 37 6.25 8.28 -0.10
CA VAL A 37 7.06 7.25 0.57
C VAL A 37 7.04 5.94 -0.21
N LEU A 38 5.87 5.47 -0.65
CA LEU A 38 5.72 4.23 -1.42
C LEU A 38 6.43 4.32 -2.76
N THR A 39 6.22 5.42 -3.51
CA THR A 39 6.89 5.67 -4.78
C THR A 39 8.41 5.81 -4.62
N GLY A 40 8.86 6.48 -3.56
CA GLY A 40 10.27 6.61 -3.23
C GLY A 40 10.92 5.26 -2.93
N ALA A 41 10.27 4.43 -2.12
CA ALA A 41 10.74 3.07 -1.80
C ALA A 41 10.81 2.19 -3.05
N TRP A 42 9.81 2.29 -3.94
CA TRP A 42 9.80 1.54 -5.19
C TRP A 42 10.90 2.00 -6.16
N ARG A 43 11.10 3.31 -6.32
CA ARG A 43 12.20 3.86 -7.15
C ARG A 43 13.56 3.41 -6.63
N LEU A 44 13.76 3.42 -5.31
CA LEU A 44 14.99 2.92 -4.69
C LEU A 44 15.19 1.43 -4.95
N SER A 45 14.13 0.63 -4.83
CA SER A 45 14.15 -0.80 -5.15
C SER A 45 14.56 -1.06 -6.60
N ARG A 46 14.00 -0.30 -7.55
CA ARG A 46 14.37 -0.38 -8.99
C ARG A 46 15.84 0.00 -9.21
N ALA A 47 16.28 1.11 -8.63
CA ALA A 47 17.66 1.60 -8.77
C ALA A 47 18.70 0.59 -8.24
N THR A 48 18.33 -0.23 -7.25
CA THR A 48 19.17 -1.31 -6.70
C THR A 48 18.96 -2.66 -7.38
N GLY A 49 18.27 -2.71 -8.52
CA GLY A 49 17.96 -3.96 -9.22
C GLY A 49 17.09 -4.91 -8.40
N HIS A 50 16.22 -4.36 -7.54
CA HIS A 50 15.35 -5.12 -6.64
C HIS A 50 16.12 -6.01 -5.63
N ALA A 51 17.30 -5.57 -5.18
CA ALA A 51 18.16 -6.34 -4.26
C ALA A 51 17.43 -6.75 -2.96
N LEU A 52 16.46 -5.94 -2.49
CA LEU A 52 15.65 -6.24 -1.30
C LEU A 52 14.53 -7.28 -1.56
N GLY A 53 14.31 -7.69 -2.80
CA GLY A 53 13.34 -8.73 -3.15
C GLY A 53 11.91 -8.44 -2.62
N GLY A 54 11.32 -9.43 -1.96
CA GLY A 54 9.95 -9.35 -1.42
C GLY A 54 9.79 -8.47 -0.16
N THR A 55 10.88 -7.96 0.43
CA THR A 55 10.79 -7.15 1.67
C THR A 55 10.46 -5.68 1.41
N VAL A 56 10.54 -5.21 0.16
CA VAL A 56 10.29 -3.80 -0.22
C VAL A 56 8.90 -3.34 0.19
N GLY A 57 7.86 -4.11 -0.12
CA GLY A 57 6.48 -3.78 0.21
C GLY A 57 6.26 -3.61 1.72
N PRO A 58 6.55 -4.64 2.54
CA PRO A 58 6.47 -4.52 4.00
C PRO A 58 7.30 -3.37 4.58
N ALA A 59 8.54 -3.17 4.10
CA ALA A 59 9.40 -2.08 4.57
C ALA A 59 8.83 -0.70 4.22
N ALA A 60 8.26 -0.54 3.04
CA ALA A 60 7.61 0.70 2.61
C ALA A 60 6.39 1.03 3.50
N MET A 61 5.55 0.03 3.84
CA MET A 61 4.43 0.22 4.76
C MET A 61 4.89 0.65 6.16
N VAL A 62 5.93 0.01 6.70
CA VAL A 62 6.53 0.41 7.99
C VAL A 62 7.06 1.83 7.92
N ALA A 63 7.71 2.22 6.82
CA ALA A 63 8.20 3.59 6.61
C ALA A 63 7.07 4.62 6.61
N VAL A 64 5.91 4.32 6.00
CA VAL A 64 4.72 5.18 6.04
C VAL A 64 4.19 5.33 7.47
N ILE A 65 4.06 4.24 8.22
CA ILE A 65 3.60 4.29 9.61
C ILE A 65 4.56 5.13 10.47
N LEU A 66 5.87 4.92 10.32
CA LEU A 66 6.89 5.73 11.01
C LEU A 66 6.80 7.20 10.63
N MET A 67 6.54 7.51 9.37
CA MET A 67 6.31 8.90 8.92
C MET A 67 5.11 9.51 9.64
N TRP A 68 3.97 8.80 9.75
CA TRP A 68 2.80 9.29 10.47
C TRP A 68 3.11 9.51 11.97
N VAL A 69 3.82 8.56 12.61
CA VAL A 69 4.28 8.71 14.01
C VAL A 69 5.14 9.95 14.17
N LEU A 70 6.13 10.14 13.29
CA LEU A 70 7.04 11.29 13.35
C LEU A 70 6.30 12.62 13.16
N LEU A 71 5.32 12.68 12.25
CA LEU A 71 4.49 13.86 12.06
C LEU A 71 3.67 14.20 13.31
N GLN A 72 3.08 13.18 13.97
CA GLN A 72 2.33 13.38 15.20
C GLN A 72 3.26 13.84 16.33
N VAL A 73 4.37 13.13 16.57
CA VAL A 73 5.33 13.48 17.62
C VAL A 73 5.88 14.89 17.41
N ALA A 74 6.32 15.23 16.21
CA ALA A 74 6.84 16.56 15.91
C ALA A 74 5.76 17.64 16.06
N GLY A 75 4.54 17.37 15.60
CA GLY A 75 3.43 18.28 15.69
C GLY A 75 3.05 18.59 17.15
N TRP A 76 2.85 17.57 17.97
CA TRP A 76 2.52 17.73 19.38
C TRP A 76 3.67 18.32 20.20
N ALA A 77 4.91 17.91 19.93
CA ALA A 77 6.09 18.51 20.54
C ALA A 77 6.18 20.02 20.29
N LEU A 78 5.88 20.48 19.06
CA LEU A 78 5.84 21.91 18.74
C LEU A 78 4.69 22.65 19.45
N VAL A 79 3.58 21.99 19.73
CA VAL A 79 2.49 22.54 20.53
C VAL A 79 2.90 22.69 22.00
N TYR A 80 3.65 21.73 22.55
CA TYR A 80 4.09 21.75 23.95
C TYR A 80 5.29 22.66 24.22
N LEU A 81 6.19 22.79 23.26
CA LEU A 81 7.46 23.52 23.39
C LEU A 81 7.34 24.94 23.96
N PRO A 82 6.33 25.78 23.58
CA PRO A 82 6.17 27.10 24.16
C PRO A 82 5.77 27.10 25.65
N HIS A 83 5.21 25.99 26.12
CA HIS A 83 4.67 25.86 27.47
C HIS A 83 5.62 25.19 28.46
N LEU A 84 6.79 24.76 27.99
CA LEU A 84 7.83 24.14 28.83
C LEU A 84 8.78 25.21 29.43
N PRO A 85 9.21 25.03 30.69
CA PRO A 85 8.75 24.02 31.66
C PRO A 85 7.48 24.43 32.42
N ASP A 86 7.07 25.71 32.42
CA ASP A 86 6.10 26.36 33.34
C ASP A 86 4.69 25.76 33.22
N GLY A 87 4.33 25.18 32.09
CA GLY A 87 3.01 24.57 31.87
C GLY A 87 2.91 23.12 32.36
N PHE A 88 3.98 22.57 32.91
CA PHE A 88 4.06 21.19 33.39
C PHE A 88 4.55 21.13 34.84
N SER A 89 4.19 20.08 35.55
CA SER A 89 4.71 19.72 36.87
C SER A 89 5.60 18.51 36.73
N TYR A 90 6.72 18.50 37.40
CA TYR A 90 7.74 17.46 37.38
C TYR A 90 7.73 16.70 38.70
N SER A 91 7.87 15.36 38.60
CA SER A 91 7.97 14.52 39.79
C SER A 91 9.24 14.78 40.59
N PRO A 92 9.26 14.52 41.91
CA PRO A 92 10.46 14.65 42.72
C PRO A 92 11.61 13.81 42.12
N GLY A 93 12.77 14.45 41.91
CA GLY A 93 13.95 13.81 41.30
C GLY A 93 14.10 14.02 39.77
N VAL A 94 13.14 14.69 39.12
CA VAL A 94 13.26 15.13 37.72
C VAL A 94 13.47 16.67 37.76
N ASP A 95 14.65 17.13 37.37
CA ASP A 95 14.95 18.54 37.23
C ASP A 95 14.84 18.98 35.77
N PRO A 96 13.90 19.90 35.44
CA PRO A 96 13.76 20.40 34.07
C PRO A 96 15.03 21.03 33.49
N SER A 97 15.96 21.48 34.33
CA SER A 97 17.21 22.10 33.91
C SER A 97 18.23 21.10 33.34
N ASP A 98 18.05 19.80 33.60
CA ASP A 98 18.91 18.73 33.10
C ASP A 98 18.60 18.41 31.62
N TYR A 99 17.47 18.87 31.08
CA TYR A 99 17.01 18.54 29.74
C TYR A 99 16.86 19.78 28.86
N THR A 100 17.11 19.60 27.55
CA THR A 100 16.81 20.68 26.61
C THR A 100 15.30 20.76 26.33
N ARG A 101 14.73 21.96 26.25
CA ARG A 101 13.29 22.15 25.99
C ARG A 101 12.75 21.36 24.79
N PRO A 102 13.47 21.27 23.62
CA PRO A 102 13.01 20.44 22.53
C PRO A 102 12.98 18.93 22.84
N ALA A 103 13.97 18.42 23.58
CA ALA A 103 14.00 17.02 23.99
C ALA A 103 12.86 16.68 24.93
N GLU A 104 12.58 17.58 25.87
CA GLU A 104 11.46 17.48 26.80
C GLU A 104 10.10 17.50 26.09
N ALA A 105 9.95 18.39 25.08
CA ALA A 105 8.74 18.45 24.27
C ALA A 105 8.49 17.15 23.49
N VAL A 106 9.55 16.58 22.91
CA VAL A 106 9.48 15.30 22.20
C VAL A 106 9.15 14.17 23.18
N TYR A 107 9.78 14.15 24.36
CA TYR A 107 9.50 13.17 25.41
C TYR A 107 8.02 13.21 25.83
N ALA A 108 7.52 14.39 26.19
CA ALA A 108 6.12 14.57 26.58
C ALA A 108 5.15 14.10 25.50
N SER A 109 5.44 14.42 24.23
CA SER A 109 4.64 13.95 23.11
C SER A 109 4.72 12.43 22.91
N LEU A 110 5.90 11.82 23.01
CA LEU A 110 6.04 10.36 22.90
C LEU A 110 5.25 9.65 24.00
N VAL A 111 5.32 10.14 25.24
CA VAL A 111 4.59 9.56 26.39
C VAL A 111 3.07 9.71 26.19
N GLY A 112 2.61 10.88 25.72
CA GLY A 112 1.20 11.14 25.43
C GLY A 112 0.68 10.29 24.27
N LEU A 113 1.36 10.32 23.14
CA LEU A 113 0.97 9.59 21.91
C LEU A 113 0.96 8.07 22.12
N ALA A 114 1.96 7.54 22.86
CA ALA A 114 2.04 6.12 23.20
C ALA A 114 1.08 5.72 24.34
N THR A 115 0.30 6.68 24.89
CA THR A 115 -0.64 6.45 26.00
C THR A 115 0.02 5.87 27.28
N LEU A 116 1.32 6.13 27.49
CA LEU A 116 2.07 5.55 28.62
C LEU A 116 1.70 6.20 29.95
N GLY A 117 1.55 7.54 29.97
CA GLY A 117 1.15 8.27 31.17
C GLY A 117 2.03 8.02 32.37
N LEU A 118 3.37 8.11 32.23
CA LEU A 118 4.34 7.79 33.28
C LEU A 118 4.18 8.65 34.56
N GLY A 119 3.61 9.85 34.39
CA GLY A 119 3.30 10.73 35.52
C GLY A 119 4.48 11.53 36.07
N ASP A 120 5.64 11.43 35.44
CA ASP A 120 6.86 12.16 35.77
C ASP A 120 6.84 13.61 35.27
N VAL A 121 6.18 13.86 34.11
CA VAL A 121 5.92 15.17 33.53
C VAL A 121 4.42 15.30 33.27
N VAL A 122 3.74 16.15 34.03
CA VAL A 122 2.27 16.24 34.02
C VAL A 122 1.82 17.64 33.63
N PRO A 123 0.90 17.84 32.66
CA PRO A 123 0.41 19.15 32.28
C PRO A 123 -0.40 19.79 33.43
N THR A 124 -0.03 21.00 33.77
CA THR A 124 -0.74 21.83 34.78
C THR A 124 -1.55 22.94 34.15
N HIS A 125 -1.11 23.45 33.00
CA HIS A 125 -1.83 24.49 32.28
C HIS A 125 -3.20 23.97 31.78
N PRO A 126 -4.30 24.71 31.98
CA PRO A 126 -5.66 24.25 31.70
C PRO A 126 -5.88 23.74 30.27
N ILE A 127 -5.29 24.43 29.28
CA ILE A 127 -5.40 24.04 27.87
C ILE A 127 -4.65 22.71 27.62
N LEU A 128 -3.44 22.55 28.15
CA LEU A 128 -2.65 21.34 27.98
C LEU A 128 -3.33 20.11 28.58
N ARG A 129 -4.04 20.28 29.68
CA ARG A 129 -4.83 19.21 30.32
C ARG A 129 -5.96 18.67 29.42
N LEU A 130 -6.40 19.45 28.43
CA LEU A 130 -7.35 19.01 27.41
C LEU A 130 -6.64 18.46 26.17
N LEU A 131 -5.47 19.00 25.81
CA LEU A 131 -4.74 18.62 24.62
C LEU A 131 -4.06 17.25 24.77
N VAL A 132 -3.49 16.94 25.94
CA VAL A 132 -2.80 15.64 26.15
C VAL A 132 -3.74 14.42 25.97
N PRO A 133 -4.98 14.41 26.51
CA PRO A 133 -5.92 13.36 26.16
C PRO A 133 -6.30 13.29 24.68
N LEU A 134 -6.37 14.42 23.97
CA LEU A 134 -6.59 14.44 22.52
C LEU A 134 -5.40 13.84 21.76
N GLU A 135 -4.17 14.13 22.18
CA GLU A 135 -2.98 13.46 21.64
C GLU A 135 -3.05 11.95 21.83
N ALA A 136 -3.38 11.49 23.04
CA ALA A 136 -3.55 10.07 23.33
C ALA A 136 -4.59 9.40 22.41
N LEU A 137 -5.71 10.09 22.11
CA LEU A 137 -6.70 9.62 21.15
C LEU A 137 -6.13 9.54 19.73
N THR A 138 -5.28 10.49 19.30
CA THR A 138 -4.62 10.41 17.98
C THR A 138 -3.64 9.24 17.92
N GLY A 139 -2.92 8.97 18.99
CA GLY A 139 -2.03 7.80 19.10
C GLY A 139 -2.78 6.47 19.00
N PHE A 140 -3.91 6.36 19.71
CA PHE A 140 -4.77 5.20 19.63
C PHE A 140 -5.36 5.00 18.22
N ALA A 141 -5.81 6.10 17.59
CA ALA A 141 -6.31 6.08 16.22
C ALA A 141 -5.22 5.62 15.24
N LEU A 142 -3.98 6.10 15.39
CA LEU A 142 -2.84 5.73 14.56
C LEU A 142 -2.50 4.24 14.70
N LEU A 143 -2.49 3.70 15.92
CA LEU A 143 -2.27 2.27 16.15
C LEU A 143 -3.36 1.43 15.48
N THR A 144 -4.63 1.81 15.66
CA THR A 144 -5.77 1.13 15.05
C THR A 144 -5.68 1.18 13.52
N ALA A 145 -5.33 2.33 12.97
CA ALA A 145 -5.12 2.53 11.54
C ALA A 145 -4.03 1.61 10.98
N ALA A 146 -2.87 1.55 11.64
CA ALA A 146 -1.76 0.69 11.24
C ALA A 146 -2.16 -0.79 11.22
N LEU A 147 -2.80 -1.27 12.29
CA LEU A 147 -3.28 -2.65 12.37
C LEU A 147 -4.32 -2.98 11.29
N THR A 148 -5.27 -2.07 11.06
CA THR A 148 -6.29 -2.23 10.02
C THR A 148 -5.66 -2.28 8.63
N TRP A 149 -4.70 -1.40 8.34
CA TRP A 149 -4.01 -1.37 7.06
C TRP A 149 -3.24 -2.67 6.79
N PHE A 150 -2.49 -3.18 7.77
CA PHE A 150 -1.84 -4.49 7.66
C PHE A 150 -2.84 -5.63 7.41
N ALA A 151 -4.00 -5.62 8.07
CA ALA A 151 -5.01 -6.64 7.88
C ALA A 151 -5.63 -6.60 6.47
N GLN A 152 -5.86 -5.40 5.94
CA GLN A 152 -6.50 -5.20 4.64
C GLN A 152 -5.63 -5.62 3.44
N ILE A 153 -4.30 -5.66 3.59
CA ILE A 153 -3.40 -5.96 2.47
C ILE A 153 -3.33 -7.46 2.13
N HIS A 154 -3.57 -8.33 3.10
CA HIS A 154 -3.45 -9.77 2.90
C HIS A 154 -4.44 -10.36 1.88
N PRO A 155 -5.74 -10.03 1.88
CA PRO A 155 -6.67 -10.58 0.90
C PRO A 155 -6.34 -10.23 -0.56
N PRO A 156 -6.03 -8.98 -0.93
CA PRO A 156 -5.56 -8.62 -2.28
C PRO A 156 -4.32 -9.38 -2.72
N LEU A 157 -3.31 -9.48 -1.85
CA LEU A 157 -2.08 -10.23 -2.14
C LEU A 157 -2.36 -11.73 -2.36
N SER A 158 -3.25 -12.31 -1.55
CA SER A 158 -3.65 -13.72 -1.69
C SER A 158 -4.35 -13.97 -3.02
N ARG A 159 -5.29 -13.10 -3.42
CA ARG A 159 -5.98 -13.20 -4.73
C ARG A 159 -5.02 -13.06 -5.90
N ARG A 160 -4.07 -12.12 -5.83
CA ARG A 160 -3.04 -11.93 -6.85
C ARG A 160 -2.15 -13.18 -7.01
N ARG A 161 -1.75 -13.81 -5.88
CA ARG A 161 -0.99 -15.07 -5.88
C ARG A 161 -1.81 -16.23 -6.43
N ALA A 162 -3.10 -16.30 -6.08
CA ALA A 162 -3.98 -17.35 -6.59
C ALA A 162 -4.13 -17.28 -8.11
N LEU A 163 -4.36 -16.09 -8.66
CA LEU A 163 -4.39 -15.90 -10.12
C LEU A 163 -3.05 -16.29 -10.78
N ALA A 164 -1.92 -15.89 -10.19
CA ALA A 164 -0.61 -16.28 -10.72
C ALA A 164 -0.40 -17.78 -10.72
N ALA A 165 -0.74 -18.47 -9.62
CA ALA A 165 -0.65 -19.92 -9.51
C ALA A 165 -1.56 -20.64 -10.51
N GLU A 166 -2.79 -20.15 -10.72
CA GLU A 166 -3.72 -20.68 -11.72
C GLU A 166 -3.14 -20.56 -13.14
N LEU A 167 -2.68 -19.37 -13.52
CA LEU A 167 -2.05 -19.13 -14.81
C LEU A 167 -0.79 -20.00 -15.00
N HIS A 168 0.01 -20.17 -13.95
CA HIS A 168 1.17 -21.04 -13.95
C HIS A 168 0.78 -22.50 -14.21
N GLY A 169 -0.24 -23.00 -13.51
CA GLY A 169 -0.75 -24.37 -13.69
C GLY A 169 -1.29 -24.63 -15.11
N LEU A 170 -2.08 -23.68 -15.63
CA LEU A 170 -2.59 -23.75 -16.99
C LEU A 170 -1.47 -23.68 -18.03
N ALA A 171 -0.45 -22.86 -17.82
CA ALA A 171 0.73 -22.76 -18.69
C ALA A 171 1.56 -24.06 -18.68
N ALA A 172 1.79 -24.66 -17.52
CA ALA A 172 2.51 -25.92 -17.39
C ALA A 172 1.79 -27.06 -18.09
N ALA A 173 0.45 -27.05 -18.07
CA ALA A 173 -0.39 -28.00 -18.76
C ALA A 173 -0.55 -27.70 -20.29
N ARG A 174 0.04 -26.62 -20.81
CA ARG A 174 -0.18 -26.09 -22.17
C ARG A 174 -1.66 -26.03 -22.54
N TRP A 175 -2.45 -25.52 -21.57
CA TRP A 175 -3.91 -25.62 -21.64
C TRP A 175 -4.50 -24.86 -22.84
N HIS A 176 -3.83 -23.81 -23.32
CA HIS A 176 -4.19 -23.03 -24.51
C HIS A 176 -4.13 -23.83 -25.81
N GLU A 177 -3.39 -24.97 -25.84
CA GLU A 177 -3.31 -25.85 -26.99
C GLU A 177 -4.54 -26.77 -27.02
N GLY A 178 -5.12 -26.99 -28.21
CA GLY A 178 -6.22 -27.95 -28.41
C GLY A 178 -7.51 -27.57 -27.68
N LEU A 179 -7.88 -26.28 -27.60
CA LEU A 179 -9.13 -25.87 -27.01
C LEU A 179 -10.35 -26.46 -27.70
N ASP A 180 -10.30 -26.62 -29.03
CA ASP A 180 -11.40 -27.15 -29.83
C ASP A 180 -11.56 -28.69 -29.73
N GLU A 181 -10.59 -29.36 -29.12
CA GLU A 181 -10.65 -30.80 -28.82
C GLU A 181 -11.33 -31.12 -27.50
N ARG A 182 -11.61 -30.07 -26.69
CA ARG A 182 -12.24 -30.16 -25.36
C ARG A 182 -13.71 -29.79 -25.41
N ASP A 183 -14.45 -30.17 -24.36
CA ASP A 183 -15.83 -29.70 -24.16
C ASP A 183 -15.88 -28.18 -24.09
N PRO A 184 -16.57 -27.48 -25.00
CA PRO A 184 -16.65 -26.02 -25.01
C PRO A 184 -17.16 -25.41 -23.70
N ALA A 185 -18.10 -26.09 -23.01
CA ALA A 185 -18.60 -25.61 -21.74
C ALA A 185 -17.56 -25.71 -20.61
N ALA A 186 -16.68 -26.71 -20.66
CA ALA A 186 -15.56 -26.80 -19.72
C ALA A 186 -14.50 -25.72 -20.00
N VAL A 187 -14.20 -25.47 -21.27
CA VAL A 187 -13.26 -24.41 -21.69
C VAL A 187 -13.77 -23.05 -21.28
N SER A 188 -15.04 -22.74 -21.57
CA SER A 188 -15.65 -21.46 -21.22
C SER A 188 -15.62 -21.21 -19.70
N ARG A 189 -15.89 -22.25 -18.88
CA ARG A 189 -15.82 -22.10 -17.40
C ARG A 189 -14.43 -21.71 -16.92
N VAL A 190 -13.37 -22.33 -17.45
CA VAL A 190 -11.99 -21.98 -17.06
C VAL A 190 -11.65 -20.55 -17.49
N LEU A 191 -12.00 -20.16 -18.70
CA LEU A 191 -11.79 -18.79 -19.19
C LEU A 191 -12.57 -17.75 -18.36
N ASP A 192 -13.81 -18.07 -17.99
CA ASP A 192 -14.65 -17.19 -17.18
C ASP A 192 -14.13 -17.06 -15.74
N ASP A 193 -13.55 -18.14 -15.18
CA ASP A 193 -12.89 -18.12 -13.88
C ASP A 193 -11.64 -17.22 -13.90
N VAL A 194 -10.77 -17.40 -14.86
CA VAL A 194 -9.60 -16.53 -15.07
C VAL A 194 -10.03 -15.09 -15.27
N THR A 195 -11.06 -14.84 -16.10
CA THR A 195 -11.63 -13.49 -16.30
C THR A 195 -12.06 -12.85 -14.99
N GLY A 196 -12.80 -13.60 -14.16
CA GLY A 196 -13.26 -13.12 -12.86
C GLY A 196 -12.11 -12.81 -11.90
N GLN A 197 -11.04 -13.61 -11.94
CA GLN A 197 -9.85 -13.37 -11.11
C GLN A 197 -9.06 -12.13 -11.60
N VAL A 198 -8.89 -11.95 -12.92
CA VAL A 198 -8.24 -10.77 -13.50
C VAL A 198 -8.98 -9.49 -13.11
N LEU A 199 -10.31 -9.48 -13.22
CA LEU A 199 -11.14 -8.33 -12.81
C LEU A 199 -10.97 -8.01 -11.32
N ARG A 200 -11.00 -9.03 -10.46
CA ARG A 200 -10.80 -8.85 -9.01
C ARG A 200 -9.43 -8.24 -8.69
N VAL A 201 -8.37 -8.74 -9.31
CA VAL A 201 -7.02 -8.19 -9.15
C VAL A 201 -6.93 -6.74 -9.66
N GLY A 202 -7.60 -6.40 -10.76
CA GLY A 202 -7.69 -5.02 -11.26
C GLY A 202 -8.37 -4.07 -10.25
N VAL A 203 -9.46 -4.52 -9.63
CA VAL A 203 -10.14 -3.77 -8.55
C VAL A 203 -9.23 -3.65 -7.31
N ASP A 204 -8.58 -4.73 -6.91
CA ASP A 204 -7.65 -4.73 -5.78
C ASP A 204 -6.50 -3.74 -5.97
N LEU A 205 -5.91 -3.67 -7.16
CA LEU A 205 -4.83 -2.72 -7.48
C LEU A 205 -5.31 -1.26 -7.43
N THR A 206 -6.58 -0.98 -7.74
CA THR A 206 -7.15 0.36 -7.62
C THR A 206 -7.51 0.75 -6.19
N GLN A 207 -7.94 -0.21 -5.37
CA GLN A 207 -8.34 0.04 -3.98
C GLN A 207 -7.18 -0.06 -2.99
N HIS A 208 -6.19 -0.90 -3.28
CA HIS A 208 -5.03 -1.21 -2.47
C HIS A 208 -3.77 -1.10 -3.31
N SER A 209 -3.52 0.13 -3.81
CA SER A 209 -2.39 0.41 -4.72
C SER A 209 -1.02 0.11 -4.10
N GLU A 210 -0.91 0.16 -2.77
CA GLU A 210 0.29 -0.27 -2.03
C GLU A 210 0.67 -1.73 -2.32
N THR A 211 -0.30 -2.59 -2.70
CA THR A 211 -0.03 -3.99 -3.07
C THR A 211 0.89 -4.12 -4.28
N TYR A 212 0.93 -3.11 -5.14
CA TYR A 212 1.84 -3.07 -6.28
C TYR A 212 3.30 -3.22 -5.86
N ASN A 213 3.68 -2.62 -4.74
CA ASN A 213 5.06 -2.64 -4.21
C ASN A 213 5.48 -3.99 -3.61
N PHE A 214 4.55 -4.95 -3.53
CA PHE A 214 4.84 -6.30 -3.04
C PHE A 214 5.32 -7.20 -4.17
N ARG A 215 6.58 -7.55 -4.12
CA ARG A 215 7.24 -8.41 -5.09
C ARG A 215 7.28 -9.84 -4.60
N GLU A 216 6.89 -10.79 -5.46
CA GLU A 216 6.99 -12.22 -5.16
C GLU A 216 8.35 -12.77 -5.59
N SER A 217 8.98 -13.55 -4.72
CA SER A 217 10.25 -14.22 -5.04
C SER A 217 10.04 -15.43 -5.94
N ASP A 218 8.99 -16.21 -5.67
CA ASP A 218 8.61 -17.36 -6.47
C ASP A 218 7.97 -16.92 -7.79
N PRO A 219 8.56 -17.26 -8.95
CA PRO A 219 7.98 -16.93 -10.25
C PRO A 219 6.59 -17.53 -10.47
N ALA A 220 6.28 -18.68 -9.88
CA ALA A 220 4.98 -19.34 -10.02
C ALA A 220 3.85 -18.53 -9.36
N LEU A 221 4.17 -17.76 -8.31
CA LEU A 221 3.23 -16.91 -7.57
C LEU A 221 3.30 -15.42 -7.98
N ALA A 222 4.24 -15.08 -8.86
CA ALA A 222 4.44 -13.71 -9.32
C ALA A 222 3.52 -13.40 -10.52
N LEU A 223 2.48 -12.59 -10.33
CA LEU A 223 1.56 -12.23 -11.40
C LEU A 223 2.29 -11.57 -12.58
N SER A 224 3.30 -10.74 -12.31
CA SER A 224 4.14 -10.12 -13.35
C SER A 224 4.88 -11.11 -14.24
N ALA A 225 5.11 -12.36 -13.76
CA ALA A 225 5.71 -13.42 -14.55
C ALA A 225 4.66 -14.27 -15.28
N GLN A 226 3.45 -14.40 -14.73
CA GLN A 226 2.44 -15.33 -15.27
C GLN A 226 1.38 -14.64 -16.14
N LEU A 227 1.20 -13.32 -16.01
CA LEU A 227 0.20 -12.57 -16.77
C LEU A 227 0.37 -12.69 -18.31
N PRO A 228 1.58 -12.81 -18.91
CA PRO A 228 1.73 -13.08 -20.34
C PRO A 228 0.96 -14.31 -20.82
N TYR A 229 0.83 -15.35 -20.00
CA TYR A 229 0.05 -16.53 -20.36
C TYR A 229 -1.45 -16.26 -20.53
N ALA A 230 -2.01 -15.27 -19.81
CA ALA A 230 -3.39 -14.86 -20.02
C ALA A 230 -3.61 -14.26 -21.44
N LEU A 231 -2.57 -13.67 -22.05
CA LEU A 231 -2.61 -13.20 -23.44
C LEU A 231 -2.65 -14.40 -24.42
N GLU A 232 -1.88 -15.46 -24.14
CA GLU A 232 -1.90 -16.70 -24.94
C GLU A 232 -3.29 -17.34 -24.87
N LEU A 233 -3.87 -17.48 -23.67
CA LEU A 233 -5.23 -17.99 -23.48
C LEU A 233 -6.28 -17.17 -24.24
N ARG A 234 -6.20 -15.85 -24.17
CA ARG A 234 -7.08 -14.95 -24.92
C ARG A 234 -6.96 -15.16 -26.42
N GLY A 235 -5.72 -15.25 -26.93
CA GLY A 235 -5.46 -15.48 -28.35
C GLY A 235 -6.03 -16.81 -28.83
N ALA A 236 -5.78 -17.89 -28.11
CA ALA A 236 -6.29 -19.23 -28.42
C ALA A 236 -7.84 -19.27 -28.36
N ALA A 237 -8.44 -18.67 -27.34
CA ALA A 237 -9.90 -18.62 -27.20
C ALA A 237 -10.58 -17.86 -28.35
N ARG A 238 -10.01 -16.73 -28.79
CA ARG A 238 -10.51 -15.94 -29.92
C ARG A 238 -10.41 -16.68 -31.23
N ALA A 239 -9.42 -17.57 -31.40
CA ALA A 239 -9.20 -18.39 -32.59
C ALA A 239 -10.06 -19.66 -32.60
N SER A 240 -10.74 -20.03 -31.51
CA SER A 240 -11.54 -21.23 -31.37
C SER A 240 -12.70 -21.30 -32.41
N ALA A 241 -13.00 -22.49 -32.90
CA ALA A 241 -14.16 -22.76 -33.74
C ALA A 241 -15.49 -22.57 -32.96
N SER A 242 -15.47 -22.83 -31.64
CA SER A 242 -16.67 -22.69 -30.77
C SER A 242 -17.08 -21.24 -30.52
N PRO A 243 -18.32 -20.87 -30.85
CA PRO A 243 -18.82 -19.52 -30.54
C PRO A 243 -18.78 -19.18 -29.05
N ASP A 244 -19.11 -20.12 -28.16
CA ASP A 244 -19.13 -19.93 -26.73
C ASP A 244 -17.72 -19.65 -26.17
N VAL A 245 -16.72 -20.38 -26.64
CA VAL A 245 -15.32 -20.17 -26.27
C VAL A 245 -14.83 -18.80 -26.75
N ARG A 246 -15.22 -18.38 -27.97
CA ARG A 246 -14.87 -17.02 -28.46
C ARG A 246 -15.47 -15.93 -27.59
N VAL A 247 -16.73 -16.08 -27.17
CA VAL A 247 -17.39 -15.11 -26.26
C VAL A 247 -16.63 -15.02 -24.94
N SER A 248 -16.23 -16.14 -24.33
CA SER A 248 -15.41 -16.15 -23.12
C SER A 248 -14.03 -15.53 -23.37
N GLY A 249 -13.45 -15.74 -24.55
CA GLY A 249 -12.19 -15.09 -24.99
C GLY A 249 -12.32 -13.55 -25.07
N GLU A 250 -13.43 -13.04 -25.59
CA GLU A 250 -13.71 -11.59 -25.64
C GLU A 250 -13.93 -11.00 -24.22
N ARG A 251 -14.57 -11.75 -23.32
CA ARG A 251 -14.70 -11.34 -21.91
C ARG A 251 -13.35 -11.26 -21.22
N LEU A 252 -12.45 -12.23 -21.46
CA LEU A 252 -11.07 -12.21 -20.95
C LEU A 252 -10.30 -11.00 -21.52
N ALA A 253 -10.49 -10.69 -22.80
CA ALA A 253 -9.87 -9.51 -23.42
C ALA A 253 -10.33 -8.21 -22.75
N GLY A 254 -11.63 -8.07 -22.49
CA GLY A 254 -12.18 -6.94 -21.76
C GLY A 254 -11.64 -6.82 -20.32
N ALA A 255 -11.45 -7.95 -19.64
CA ALA A 255 -10.87 -7.97 -18.29
C ALA A 255 -9.39 -7.53 -18.29
N LEU A 256 -8.61 -8.01 -19.26
CA LEU A 256 -7.21 -7.61 -19.42
C LEU A 256 -7.07 -6.13 -19.78
N GLU A 257 -8.00 -5.59 -20.59
CA GLU A 257 -8.03 -4.15 -20.86
C GLU A 257 -8.32 -3.31 -19.61
N ARG A 258 -9.27 -3.74 -18.77
CA ARG A 258 -9.52 -3.11 -17.46
C ARG A 258 -8.31 -3.17 -16.54
N LEU A 259 -7.59 -4.27 -16.55
CA LEU A 259 -6.34 -4.40 -15.78
C LEU A 259 -5.26 -3.46 -16.33
N ARG A 260 -5.13 -3.32 -17.66
CA ARG A 260 -4.23 -2.34 -18.31
C ARG A 260 -4.55 -0.92 -17.84
N GLU A 261 -5.83 -0.52 -17.90
CA GLU A 261 -6.26 0.81 -17.43
C GLU A 261 -5.86 1.05 -15.98
N ALA A 262 -6.05 0.05 -15.10
CA ALA A 262 -5.67 0.15 -13.70
C ALA A 262 -4.16 0.29 -13.51
N LEU A 263 -3.35 -0.46 -14.26
CA LEU A 263 -1.89 -0.42 -14.21
C LEU A 263 -1.33 0.93 -14.71
N ILE A 264 -1.85 1.44 -15.81
CA ILE A 264 -1.39 2.72 -16.40
C ILE A 264 -1.82 3.92 -15.54
N SER A 265 -3.06 3.92 -15.04
CA SER A 265 -3.58 5.04 -14.26
C SER A 265 -2.99 5.14 -12.87
N GLY A 266 -2.55 4.02 -12.28
CA GLY A 266 -2.10 3.95 -10.89
C GLY A 266 -0.59 3.85 -10.71
N PHE A 267 0.17 3.43 -11.73
CA PHE A 267 1.57 3.04 -11.57
C PHE A 267 2.45 3.49 -12.73
N THR A 268 3.76 3.25 -12.60
CA THR A 268 4.77 3.58 -13.63
C THR A 268 4.80 2.53 -14.77
N VAL A 269 3.62 2.09 -15.18
CA VAL A 269 3.44 1.15 -16.30
C VAL A 269 3.00 1.93 -17.52
N ASP A 270 3.68 1.73 -18.63
CA ASP A 270 3.39 2.35 -19.92
C ASP A 270 2.96 1.28 -20.94
N GLY A 271 2.16 1.67 -21.93
CA GLY A 271 1.78 0.80 -23.06
C GLY A 271 0.44 1.19 -23.68
N ASP A 272 0.43 1.30 -25.01
CA ASP A 272 -0.77 1.60 -25.78
C ASP A 272 -1.65 0.36 -26.00
N SER A 273 -1.05 -0.84 -25.83
CA SER A 273 -1.72 -2.13 -25.90
C SER A 273 -1.65 -2.89 -24.57
N VAL A 274 -2.51 -3.93 -24.43
CA VAL A 274 -2.48 -4.83 -23.26
C VAL A 274 -1.14 -5.54 -23.18
N GLU A 275 -0.60 -5.97 -24.32
CA GLU A 275 0.68 -6.65 -24.46
C GLU A 275 1.83 -5.81 -23.93
N GLU A 276 1.88 -4.54 -24.34
CA GLU A 276 2.92 -3.60 -23.91
C GLU A 276 2.80 -3.30 -22.42
N ALA A 277 1.59 -3.08 -21.90
CA ALA A 277 1.38 -2.84 -20.49
C ALA A 277 1.77 -4.06 -19.62
N VAL A 278 1.47 -5.29 -20.08
CA VAL A 278 1.88 -6.51 -19.40
C VAL A 278 3.41 -6.66 -19.42
N ALA A 279 4.07 -6.37 -20.55
CA ALA A 279 5.53 -6.38 -20.64
C ALA A 279 6.18 -5.30 -19.75
N SER A 280 5.63 -4.09 -19.76
CA SER A 280 6.06 -2.98 -18.88
C SER A 280 5.91 -3.33 -17.40
N TYR A 281 4.78 -3.92 -17.01
CA TYR A 281 4.54 -4.41 -15.64
C TYR A 281 5.55 -5.49 -15.23
N ALA A 282 5.84 -6.44 -16.12
CA ALA A 282 6.86 -7.47 -15.88
C ALA A 282 8.25 -6.85 -15.69
N ALA A 283 8.65 -5.92 -16.57
CA ALA A 283 9.92 -5.22 -16.50
C ALA A 283 10.05 -4.38 -15.23
N ASP A 284 8.99 -3.66 -14.83
CA ASP A 284 8.96 -2.84 -13.61
C ASP A 284 9.14 -3.69 -12.33
N HIS A 285 8.77 -4.99 -12.39
CA HIS A 285 9.00 -5.95 -11.31
C HIS A 285 10.30 -6.76 -11.49
N GLY A 286 11.20 -6.35 -12.40
CA GLY A 286 12.48 -7.02 -12.66
C GLY A 286 12.32 -8.44 -13.21
N ARG A 287 11.28 -8.67 -14.02
CA ARG A 287 11.05 -9.91 -14.74
C ARG A 287 11.31 -9.70 -16.22
N ALA A 288 12.04 -10.61 -16.85
CA ALA A 288 12.14 -10.61 -18.30
C ALA A 288 10.77 -10.94 -18.89
N PRO A 289 10.33 -10.26 -19.97
CA PRO A 289 9.16 -10.71 -20.69
C PRO A 289 9.40 -12.15 -21.18
N ARG A 290 8.39 -13.01 -21.04
CA ARG A 290 8.47 -14.37 -21.57
C ARG A 290 8.68 -14.26 -23.09
N PRO A 291 9.69 -14.90 -23.67
CA PRO A 291 9.79 -14.91 -25.14
C PRO A 291 8.51 -15.52 -25.69
N ALA A 292 7.96 -14.87 -26.72
CA ALA A 292 6.75 -15.27 -27.43
C ALA A 292 6.90 -16.65 -28.09
#